data_1db4382e65767a18aeb228c4775d9042
#
_entry.id   1db4382e65767a18aeb228c4775d9042
#
_cell.length_a   1.000
_cell.length_b   1.000
_cell.length_c   1.000
_cell.angle_alpha   90.00
_cell.angle_beta   90.00
_cell.angle_gamma   90.00
#
_symmetry.space_group_name_H-M   'P 1'
#
loop_
_entity.id
_entity.type
_entity.pdbx_description
1 polymer ?
#
loop_
_entity_poly.entity_id
_entity_poly.type
_entity_poly.pdbx_seq_one_letter_code
_entity_poly.pdbx_strand_id
1 'polypeptide(L)'
;MNKILSRLPEELRWMPEKLFHHKDFKLSAMMVLCFMQSVPSHVKKYEYEVDGQKWHVWHGDTFKLTWCEDHHYNCFFNKLTGYNIRFGKEVDDDPSWCELGPEILDLEISINGCHKVGGASCKFCYKNNTDKPATNMSLADFKKIVGKFPRNLSQIALGITGVQTNPDFKEMLRWLRDDMGIVPNYTLSGADLNDDIFEATLKYCGRVAVSVYETDKNLCYNTIKRFNERSPNFCNMHLILSDYNLKFVNEVLDDIENGNVEGLRNIVFLRCKPVGRASVLPCTLSPETLDAVITRCTKIGIGYGFDSCSCGLVQDYFKSKGKPELVKYCEPCESSRISGYINTFGQYFHCSFCEHVPNFKSYNFLTNEFDFQKFWVEDCEKYRKLDTMNNCPCFKILENNSRKDN
;
A
#
# COMPACT_ATOMS: atom_id res chain seq x y z
N MET A 1 22.10 -6.85 -26.64
CA MET A 1 20.63 -6.73 -26.62
C MET A 1 19.97 -7.94 -27.28
N ASN A 2 20.08 -8.16 -28.57
CA ASN A 2 19.37 -9.26 -29.27
C ASN A 2 19.61 -10.67 -28.70
N LYS A 3 20.82 -10.98 -28.18
CA LYS A 3 21.10 -12.28 -27.54
C LYS A 3 20.38 -12.48 -26.18
N ILE A 4 20.02 -11.41 -25.48
CA ILE A 4 19.31 -11.47 -24.21
C ILE A 4 17.82 -11.59 -24.50
N LEU A 5 17.28 -10.73 -25.37
CA LEU A 5 15.88 -10.75 -25.76
C LEU A 5 15.49 -12.06 -26.46
N SER A 6 16.39 -12.66 -27.26
CA SER A 6 16.11 -13.95 -27.91
C SER A 6 15.94 -15.13 -26.95
N ARG A 7 16.29 -14.97 -25.67
CA ARG A 7 16.04 -15.97 -24.62
C ARG A 7 14.64 -15.87 -24.00
N LEU A 8 13.93 -14.78 -24.28
CA LEU A 8 12.55 -14.59 -23.83
C LEU A 8 11.59 -15.22 -24.85
N PRO A 9 10.42 -15.72 -24.38
CA PRO A 9 9.32 -16.05 -25.27
C PRO A 9 9.00 -14.84 -26.17
N GLU A 10 8.61 -15.10 -27.41
CA GLU A 10 8.38 -14.06 -28.41
C GLU A 10 7.34 -13.06 -27.91
N GLU A 11 6.30 -13.54 -27.28
CA GLU A 11 5.19 -12.79 -26.71
C GLU A 11 5.59 -11.86 -25.55
N LEU A 12 6.79 -12.02 -25.00
CA LEU A 12 7.31 -11.17 -23.91
C LEU A 12 8.40 -10.19 -24.35
N ARG A 13 8.86 -10.27 -25.60
CA ARG A 13 10.00 -9.45 -26.06
C ARG A 13 9.64 -7.98 -26.24
N TRP A 14 8.41 -7.70 -26.60
CA TRP A 14 7.94 -6.35 -26.93
C TRP A 14 8.10 -5.35 -25.76
N MET A 15 7.82 -5.77 -24.55
CA MET A 15 7.84 -4.87 -23.40
C MET A 15 9.28 -4.44 -22.99
N PRO A 16 10.26 -5.34 -22.79
CA PRO A 16 11.64 -4.94 -22.59
C PRO A 16 12.21 -4.16 -23.76
N GLU A 17 11.84 -4.47 -25.03
CA GLU A 17 12.25 -3.72 -26.20
C GLU A 17 11.78 -2.27 -26.12
N LYS A 18 10.50 -2.06 -25.79
CA LYS A 18 9.91 -0.73 -25.62
C LYS A 18 10.68 0.09 -24.58
N LEU A 19 10.96 -0.50 -23.41
CA LEU A 19 11.72 0.16 -22.36
C LEU A 19 13.18 0.46 -22.74
N PHE A 20 13.84 -0.40 -23.54
CA PHE A 20 15.19 -0.14 -24.05
C PHE A 20 15.22 1.07 -24.99
N HIS A 21 14.24 1.22 -25.83
CA HIS A 21 14.14 2.38 -26.75
C HIS A 21 13.97 3.70 -25.98
N HIS A 22 13.32 3.68 -24.81
CA HIS A 22 13.13 4.84 -23.92
C HIS A 22 14.30 5.09 -22.95
N LYS A 23 15.47 4.49 -23.17
CA LYS A 23 16.69 4.67 -22.36
C LYS A 23 16.61 4.17 -20.92
N ASP A 24 15.55 3.48 -20.52
CA ASP A 24 15.46 2.87 -19.19
C ASP A 24 16.10 1.47 -19.17
N PHE A 25 17.41 1.46 -19.38
CA PHE A 25 18.20 0.23 -19.42
C PHE A 25 18.10 -0.59 -18.13
N LYS A 26 18.06 0.08 -16.97
CA LYS A 26 17.99 -0.61 -15.67
C LYS A 26 16.67 -1.37 -15.50
N LEU A 27 15.58 -0.75 -15.87
CA LEU A 27 14.26 -1.36 -15.79
C LEU A 27 14.14 -2.54 -16.76
N SER A 28 14.54 -2.36 -18.02
CA SER A 28 14.55 -3.44 -19.01
C SER A 28 15.41 -4.62 -18.56
N ALA A 29 16.61 -4.35 -18.03
CA ALA A 29 17.48 -5.41 -17.51
C ALA A 29 16.84 -6.14 -16.32
N MET A 30 16.18 -5.43 -15.42
CA MET A 30 15.48 -6.03 -14.29
C MET A 30 14.32 -6.92 -14.75
N MET A 31 13.51 -6.47 -15.70
CA MET A 31 12.42 -7.27 -16.26
C MET A 31 12.95 -8.54 -16.91
N VAL A 32 13.98 -8.43 -17.76
CA VAL A 32 14.63 -9.58 -18.39
C VAL A 32 15.15 -10.56 -17.36
N LEU A 33 15.85 -10.08 -16.31
CA LEU A 33 16.35 -10.93 -15.23
C LEU A 33 15.23 -11.67 -14.50
N CYS A 34 14.12 -11.00 -14.19
CA CYS A 34 12.96 -11.65 -13.57
C CYS A 34 12.38 -12.76 -14.45
N PHE A 35 12.23 -12.51 -15.76
CA PHE A 35 11.77 -13.55 -16.70
C PHE A 35 12.74 -14.72 -16.79
N MET A 36 14.05 -14.45 -16.81
CA MET A 36 15.08 -15.51 -16.86
C MET A 36 15.17 -16.32 -15.57
N GLN A 37 14.87 -15.74 -14.43
CA GLN A 37 14.83 -16.41 -13.13
C GLN A 37 13.57 -17.27 -12.93
N SER A 38 12.51 -17.01 -13.69
CA SER A 38 11.31 -17.81 -13.65
C SER A 38 11.45 -19.04 -14.55
N VAL A 39 11.05 -20.21 -14.02
CA VAL A 39 10.99 -21.42 -14.83
C VAL A 39 9.85 -21.27 -15.84
N PRO A 40 10.10 -21.40 -17.16
CA PRO A 40 9.05 -21.16 -18.17
C PRO A 40 7.77 -21.98 -17.97
N SER A 41 7.89 -23.23 -17.51
CA SER A 41 6.75 -24.09 -17.20
C SER A 41 5.93 -23.63 -15.97
N HIS A 42 6.48 -22.75 -15.14
CA HIS A 42 5.79 -22.18 -13.98
C HIS A 42 5.04 -20.87 -14.31
N VAL A 43 5.24 -20.31 -15.50
CA VAL A 43 4.54 -19.08 -15.90
C VAL A 43 3.09 -19.44 -16.23
N LYS A 44 2.17 -19.01 -15.37
CA LYS A 44 0.73 -19.14 -15.58
C LYS A 44 0.21 -17.93 -16.35
N LYS A 45 -0.58 -18.21 -17.39
CA LYS A 45 -1.19 -17.18 -18.25
C LYS A 45 -2.70 -17.17 -18.00
N TYR A 46 -3.23 -15.98 -17.77
CA TYR A 46 -4.67 -15.75 -17.58
C TYR A 46 -5.14 -14.70 -18.58
N GLU A 47 -6.32 -14.91 -19.15
CA GLU A 47 -6.99 -13.99 -20.04
C GLU A 47 -8.35 -13.62 -19.45
N TYR A 48 -8.71 -12.34 -19.59
CA TYR A 48 -9.99 -11.79 -19.16
C TYR A 48 -10.55 -10.95 -20.29
N GLU A 49 -11.86 -10.82 -20.33
CA GLU A 49 -12.55 -9.87 -21.22
C GLU A 49 -13.32 -8.89 -20.35
N VAL A 50 -13.04 -7.59 -20.53
CA VAL A 50 -13.68 -6.49 -19.82
C VAL A 50 -14.12 -5.45 -20.86
N ASP A 51 -15.41 -5.17 -20.94
CA ASP A 51 -16.02 -4.25 -21.91
C ASP A 51 -15.55 -4.49 -23.37
N GLY A 52 -15.46 -5.79 -23.75
CA GLY A 52 -15.03 -6.22 -25.08
C GLY A 52 -13.53 -6.14 -25.33
N GLN A 53 -12.74 -5.74 -24.34
CA GLN A 53 -11.29 -5.63 -24.41
C GLN A 53 -10.59 -6.85 -23.78
N LYS A 54 -9.52 -7.31 -24.40
CA LYS A 54 -8.76 -8.47 -23.94
C LYS A 54 -7.63 -8.05 -23.01
N TRP A 55 -7.69 -8.56 -21.76
CA TRP A 55 -6.68 -8.37 -20.74
C TRP A 55 -5.86 -9.63 -20.51
N HIS A 56 -4.57 -9.48 -20.35
CA HIS A 56 -3.63 -10.55 -20.09
C HIS A 56 -2.96 -10.38 -18.73
N VAL A 57 -2.85 -11.49 -17.98
CA VAL A 57 -2.06 -11.53 -16.75
C VAL A 57 -1.11 -12.72 -16.81
N TRP A 58 0.17 -12.45 -16.75
CA TRP A 58 1.19 -13.48 -16.66
C TRP A 58 1.81 -13.49 -15.27
N HIS A 59 1.92 -14.66 -14.72
CA HIS A 59 2.30 -14.89 -13.36
C HIS A 59 3.44 -15.89 -13.29
N GLY A 60 4.67 -15.41 -13.19
CA GLY A 60 5.88 -16.22 -13.00
C GLY A 60 6.28 -16.29 -11.51
N ASP A 61 7.37 -17.01 -11.22
CA ASP A 61 7.88 -17.18 -9.86
C ASP A 61 8.30 -15.84 -9.24
N THR A 62 8.93 -14.98 -10.03
CA THR A 62 9.54 -13.72 -9.58
C THR A 62 8.80 -12.45 -10.03
N PHE A 63 7.81 -12.58 -10.89
CA PHE A 63 7.11 -11.44 -11.48
C PHE A 63 5.61 -11.66 -11.65
N LYS A 64 4.92 -10.56 -11.85
CA LYS A 64 3.56 -10.49 -12.40
C LYS A 64 3.53 -9.41 -13.49
N LEU A 65 2.86 -9.69 -14.59
CA LEU A 65 2.73 -8.81 -15.73
C LEU A 65 1.26 -8.74 -16.12
N THR A 66 0.70 -7.55 -16.19
CA THR A 66 -0.67 -7.28 -16.61
C THR A 66 -0.66 -6.29 -17.77
N TRP A 67 -1.41 -6.56 -18.84
CA TRP A 67 -1.55 -5.60 -19.93
C TRP A 67 -2.86 -5.73 -20.68
N CYS A 68 -3.23 -4.63 -21.32
CA CYS A 68 -4.30 -4.54 -22.33
C CYS A 68 -3.84 -3.59 -23.43
N GLU A 69 -3.76 -4.07 -24.68
CA GLU A 69 -3.27 -3.26 -25.80
C GLU A 69 -4.21 -2.09 -26.10
N ASP A 70 -5.50 -2.35 -26.11
CA ASP A 70 -6.50 -1.35 -26.51
C ASP A 70 -6.60 -0.19 -25.51
N HIS A 71 -6.43 -0.48 -24.21
CA HIS A 71 -6.40 0.54 -23.15
C HIS A 71 -5.00 1.11 -22.90
N HIS A 72 -3.99 0.66 -23.65
CA HIS A 72 -2.61 1.06 -23.44
C HIS A 72 -2.19 0.96 -21.97
N TYR A 73 -2.60 -0.14 -21.30
CA TYR A 73 -2.28 -0.39 -19.90
C TYR A 73 -1.22 -1.47 -19.80
N ASN A 74 -0.17 -1.18 -19.06
CA ASN A 74 0.88 -2.13 -18.78
C ASN A 74 1.30 -1.98 -17.31
N CYS A 75 1.40 -3.10 -16.59
CA CYS A 75 1.89 -3.13 -15.22
C CYS A 75 2.84 -4.30 -15.03
N PHE A 76 4.05 -4.01 -14.59
CA PHE A 76 5.04 -5.01 -14.22
C PHE A 76 5.33 -4.91 -12.73
N PHE A 77 5.18 -6.04 -12.03
CA PHE A 77 5.47 -6.15 -10.60
C PHE A 77 6.54 -7.21 -10.36
N ASN A 78 7.63 -6.84 -9.69
CA ASN A 78 8.69 -7.73 -9.24
C ASN A 78 8.38 -8.23 -7.82
N LYS A 79 8.06 -9.51 -7.69
CA LYS A 79 7.67 -10.12 -6.41
C LYS A 79 8.80 -10.23 -5.38
N LEU A 80 10.06 -10.12 -5.79
CA LEU A 80 11.22 -10.23 -4.90
C LEU A 80 11.58 -8.88 -4.27
N THR A 81 11.48 -7.80 -5.06
CA THR A 81 11.89 -6.46 -4.63
C THR A 81 10.73 -5.57 -4.25
N GLY A 82 9.49 -5.92 -4.66
CA GLY A 82 8.31 -5.07 -4.56
C GLY A 82 8.28 -3.93 -5.57
N TYR A 83 9.23 -3.90 -6.52
CA TYR A 83 9.24 -2.88 -7.56
C TYR A 83 8.02 -3.04 -8.46
N ASN A 84 7.28 -1.96 -8.62
CA ASN A 84 6.09 -1.88 -9.48
C ASN A 84 6.24 -0.72 -10.45
N ILE A 85 5.88 -0.94 -11.69
CA ILE A 85 5.80 0.11 -12.69
C ILE A 85 4.55 -0.07 -13.54
N ARG A 86 3.79 1.01 -13.70
CA ARG A 86 2.72 1.14 -14.70
C ARG A 86 3.18 2.07 -15.80
N PHE A 87 2.75 1.81 -17.00
CA PHE A 87 2.94 2.71 -18.13
C PHE A 87 1.86 2.49 -19.18
N GLY A 88 1.56 3.55 -19.92
CA GLY A 88 0.55 3.56 -20.98
C GLY A 88 1.13 3.22 -22.35
N LYS A 89 0.74 3.99 -23.34
CA LYS A 89 1.28 3.89 -24.70
C LYS A 89 2.77 4.18 -24.71
N GLU A 90 3.18 5.20 -23.98
CA GLU A 90 4.57 5.54 -23.77
C GLU A 90 4.98 5.18 -22.34
N VAL A 91 6.29 5.06 -22.09
CA VAL A 91 6.82 4.68 -20.76
C VAL A 91 6.54 5.75 -19.71
N ASP A 92 6.49 7.02 -20.12
CA ASP A 92 6.20 8.15 -19.24
C ASP A 92 4.70 8.38 -19.00
N ASP A 93 3.82 7.65 -19.70
CA ASP A 93 2.39 7.66 -19.41
C ASP A 93 2.12 6.85 -18.13
N ASP A 94 1.38 7.43 -17.19
CA ASP A 94 0.99 6.74 -15.95
C ASP A 94 -0.53 6.52 -15.95
N PRO A 95 -1.00 5.30 -16.29
CA PRO A 95 -2.42 5.00 -16.28
C PRO A 95 -3.04 5.22 -14.90
N SER A 96 -4.06 6.05 -14.84
CA SER A 96 -4.68 6.48 -13.57
C SER A 96 -5.55 5.43 -12.91
N TRP A 97 -5.91 4.34 -13.60
CA TRP A 97 -6.67 3.22 -13.05
C TRP A 97 -6.51 1.95 -13.90
N CYS A 98 -6.76 0.80 -13.27
CA CYS A 98 -6.77 -0.51 -13.91
C CYS A 98 -8.22 -1.01 -14.03
N GLU A 99 -8.72 -1.15 -15.24
CA GLU A 99 -10.08 -1.59 -15.50
C GLU A 99 -10.32 -3.06 -15.11
N LEU A 100 -9.29 -3.89 -15.23
CA LEU A 100 -9.35 -5.29 -14.81
C LEU A 100 -9.60 -5.45 -13.30
N GLY A 101 -9.02 -4.58 -12.47
CA GLY A 101 -9.16 -4.65 -11.01
C GLY A 101 -7.98 -4.02 -10.27
N PRO A 102 -8.00 -4.02 -8.93
CA PRO A 102 -6.94 -3.44 -8.12
C PRO A 102 -5.63 -4.23 -8.25
N GLU A 103 -4.51 -3.52 -8.19
CA GLU A 103 -3.17 -4.10 -8.09
C GLU A 103 -2.76 -4.36 -6.65
N ILE A 104 -3.30 -3.54 -5.73
CA ILE A 104 -3.10 -3.65 -4.30
C ILE A 104 -4.45 -3.62 -3.57
N LEU A 105 -4.59 -4.42 -2.53
CA LEU A 105 -5.78 -4.45 -1.68
C LEU A 105 -5.38 -4.27 -0.22
N ASP A 106 -6.03 -3.32 0.45
CA ASP A 106 -6.02 -3.26 1.90
C ASP A 106 -7.11 -4.21 2.43
N LEU A 107 -6.73 -5.24 3.16
CA LEU A 107 -7.66 -6.24 3.70
C LEU A 107 -7.52 -6.33 5.22
N GLU A 108 -8.52 -5.83 5.93
CA GLU A 108 -8.54 -5.88 7.38
C GLU A 108 -9.00 -7.26 7.85
N ILE A 109 -8.14 -7.96 8.58
CA ILE A 109 -8.38 -9.33 9.04
C ILE A 109 -8.68 -9.42 10.53
N SER A 110 -8.51 -8.33 11.29
CA SER A 110 -8.95 -8.24 12.68
C SER A 110 -9.23 -6.82 13.13
N ILE A 111 -10.23 -6.65 13.99
CA ILE A 111 -10.53 -5.42 14.73
C ILE A 111 -10.57 -5.70 16.22
N ASN A 112 -10.32 -4.69 17.06
CA ASN A 112 -10.15 -4.83 18.50
C ASN A 112 -8.98 -5.78 18.89
N GLY A 113 -8.88 -6.20 20.13
CA GLY A 113 -7.73 -6.96 20.60
C GLY A 113 -6.42 -6.17 20.54
N CYS A 114 -6.51 -4.84 20.55
CA CYS A 114 -5.37 -3.96 20.36
C CYS A 114 -4.41 -4.05 21.54
N HIS A 115 -3.15 -4.40 21.28
CA HIS A 115 -2.09 -4.35 22.26
C HIS A 115 -1.67 -2.89 22.50
N LYS A 116 -1.76 -2.47 23.77
CA LYS A 116 -1.36 -1.12 24.17
C LYS A 116 0.16 -1.02 24.18
N VAL A 117 0.71 -0.24 23.28
CA VAL A 117 2.15 0.06 23.27
C VAL A 117 2.46 0.98 24.45
N GLY A 118 3.39 0.58 25.34
CA GLY A 118 3.69 1.32 26.55
C GLY A 118 2.49 1.49 27.49
N GLY A 119 1.51 0.56 27.45
CA GLY A 119 0.31 0.59 28.30
C GLY A 119 -0.79 1.57 27.89
N ALA A 120 -0.62 2.31 26.79
CA ALA A 120 -1.57 3.32 26.34
C ALA A 120 -2.21 2.96 24.97
N SER A 121 -3.48 3.32 24.80
CA SER A 121 -4.16 3.25 23.50
C SER A 121 -3.67 4.36 22.58
N CYS A 122 -3.50 4.05 21.29
CA CYS A 122 -3.10 5.01 20.27
C CYS A 122 -4.14 6.15 20.15
N LYS A 123 -3.71 7.40 20.39
CA LYS A 123 -4.57 8.59 20.31
C LYS A 123 -5.05 8.86 18.88
N PHE A 124 -4.24 8.48 17.89
CA PHE A 124 -4.50 8.70 16.46
C PHE A 124 -5.30 7.57 15.80
N CYS A 125 -5.82 6.61 16.54
CA CYS A 125 -6.51 5.46 15.96
C CYS A 125 -7.82 5.87 15.28
N TYR A 126 -7.77 6.01 13.98
CA TYR A 126 -8.93 6.33 13.15
C TYR A 126 -9.92 5.16 13.07
N LYS A 127 -9.50 3.91 13.28
CA LYS A 127 -10.33 2.72 13.35
C LYS A 127 -11.05 2.55 14.70
N ASN A 128 -10.68 3.33 15.69
CA ASN A 128 -11.22 3.25 17.05
C ASN A 128 -11.09 1.87 17.72
N ASN A 129 -10.10 1.08 17.35
CA ASN A 129 -9.83 -0.24 17.93
C ASN A 129 -9.54 -0.16 19.45
N THR A 130 -10.06 -1.12 20.19
CA THR A 130 -9.94 -1.21 21.65
C THR A 130 -9.24 -2.51 22.06
N ASP A 131 -9.00 -2.67 23.36
CA ASP A 131 -8.49 -3.90 24.00
C ASP A 131 -9.56 -4.97 24.26
N LYS A 132 -10.81 -4.75 23.84
CA LYS A 132 -11.86 -5.77 23.84
C LYS A 132 -11.43 -6.98 22.99
N PRO A 133 -11.99 -8.17 23.24
CA PRO A 133 -11.70 -9.35 22.42
C PRO A 133 -11.76 -9.05 20.93
N ALA A 134 -10.78 -9.55 20.20
CA ALA A 134 -10.70 -9.33 18.76
C ALA A 134 -11.87 -9.99 18.03
N THR A 135 -12.34 -9.32 16.97
CA THR A 135 -13.19 -9.93 15.94
C THR A 135 -12.30 -10.18 14.72
N ASN A 136 -12.25 -11.42 14.27
CA ASN A 136 -11.34 -11.88 13.24
C ASN A 136 -12.10 -12.35 11.99
N MET A 137 -11.56 -12.06 10.82
CA MET A 137 -11.94 -12.71 9.58
C MET A 137 -11.43 -14.14 9.62
N SER A 138 -12.28 -15.12 9.27
CA SER A 138 -11.87 -16.52 9.14
C SER A 138 -11.00 -16.75 7.91
N LEU A 139 -10.13 -17.76 7.93
CA LEU A 139 -9.37 -18.16 6.75
C LEU A 139 -10.27 -18.50 5.55
N ALA A 140 -11.45 -19.09 5.81
CA ALA A 140 -12.42 -19.44 4.75
C ALA A 140 -12.97 -18.18 4.06
N ASP A 141 -13.40 -17.17 4.84
CA ASP A 141 -13.90 -15.92 4.31
C ASP A 141 -12.79 -15.14 3.60
N PHE A 142 -11.59 -15.13 4.17
CA PHE A 142 -10.41 -14.54 3.56
C PHE A 142 -10.14 -15.12 2.17
N LYS A 143 -10.11 -16.45 2.04
CA LYS A 143 -9.91 -17.13 0.76
C LYS A 143 -11.06 -16.86 -0.22
N LYS A 144 -12.30 -16.81 0.26
CA LYS A 144 -13.48 -16.48 -0.55
C LYS A 144 -13.40 -15.06 -1.11
N ILE A 145 -13.01 -14.08 -0.29
CA ILE A 145 -12.85 -12.68 -0.70
C ILE A 145 -11.74 -12.54 -1.73
N VAL A 146 -10.53 -13.00 -1.41
CA VAL A 146 -9.36 -12.87 -2.29
C VAL A 146 -9.57 -13.62 -3.61
N GLY A 147 -10.27 -14.75 -3.57
CA GLY A 147 -10.59 -15.54 -4.77
C GLY A 147 -11.50 -14.84 -5.77
N LYS A 148 -12.20 -13.77 -5.39
CA LYS A 148 -13.07 -12.99 -6.29
C LYS A 148 -12.31 -11.97 -7.16
N PHE A 149 -11.07 -11.66 -6.79
CA PHE A 149 -10.25 -10.71 -7.56
C PHE A 149 -9.59 -11.39 -8.76
N PRO A 150 -9.44 -10.66 -9.88
CA PRO A 150 -8.62 -11.10 -11.00
C PRO A 150 -7.16 -11.28 -10.58
N ARG A 151 -6.41 -12.01 -11.37
CA ARG A 151 -5.02 -12.38 -11.06
C ARG A 151 -4.01 -11.24 -11.20
N ASN A 152 -4.43 -10.04 -11.62
CA ASN A 152 -3.60 -8.84 -11.58
C ASN A 152 -3.29 -8.36 -10.16
N LEU A 153 -4.13 -8.70 -9.16
CA LEU A 153 -3.87 -8.35 -7.75
C LEU A 153 -2.49 -8.85 -7.32
N SER A 154 -1.58 -7.92 -7.07
CA SER A 154 -0.15 -8.19 -6.86
C SER A 154 0.25 -8.17 -5.40
N GLN A 155 -0.40 -7.33 -4.60
CA GLN A 155 -0.09 -7.13 -3.19
C GLN A 155 -1.36 -7.06 -2.35
N ILE A 156 -1.26 -7.52 -1.10
CA ILE A 156 -2.28 -7.28 -0.08
C ILE A 156 -1.60 -6.71 1.17
N ALA A 157 -2.07 -5.53 1.59
CA ALA A 157 -1.73 -4.94 2.87
C ALA A 157 -2.74 -5.40 3.91
N LEU A 158 -2.30 -6.26 4.84
CA LEU A 158 -3.17 -6.81 5.86
C LEU A 158 -3.34 -5.84 7.02
N GLY A 159 -4.60 -5.47 7.30
CA GLY A 159 -4.99 -4.71 8.48
C GLY A 159 -5.14 -5.67 9.67
N ILE A 160 -4.25 -5.59 10.64
CA ILE A 160 -4.26 -6.40 11.86
C ILE A 160 -3.96 -5.54 13.07
N THR A 161 -4.69 -5.74 14.16
CA THR A 161 -4.53 -4.92 15.37
C THR A 161 -3.37 -5.37 16.25
N GLY A 162 -3.14 -6.68 16.29
CA GLY A 162 -1.99 -7.33 16.88
C GLY A 162 -1.68 -8.58 16.08
N VAL A 163 -0.41 -8.90 15.88
CA VAL A 163 0.01 -10.01 14.98
C VAL A 163 -0.38 -11.39 15.51
N GLN A 164 -0.76 -11.49 16.79
CA GLN A 164 -1.28 -12.72 17.39
C GLN A 164 -2.81 -12.71 17.55
N THR A 165 -3.51 -11.65 17.18
CA THR A 165 -4.98 -11.56 17.37
C THR A 165 -5.77 -12.48 16.46
N ASN A 166 -5.32 -12.69 15.22
CA ASN A 166 -5.95 -13.61 14.29
C ASN A 166 -5.18 -14.95 14.27
N PRO A 167 -5.78 -16.06 14.72
CA PRO A 167 -5.10 -17.36 14.77
C PRO A 167 -4.70 -17.91 13.40
N ASP A 168 -5.39 -17.48 12.33
CA ASP A 168 -5.12 -17.90 10.96
C ASP A 168 -4.07 -17.03 10.25
N PHE A 169 -3.51 -16.02 10.92
CA PHE A 169 -2.65 -15.00 10.29
C PHE A 169 -1.49 -15.61 9.50
N LYS A 170 -0.73 -16.53 10.10
CA LYS A 170 0.40 -17.19 9.44
C LYS A 170 -0.02 -17.96 8.19
N GLU A 171 -1.14 -18.68 8.27
CA GLU A 171 -1.64 -19.44 7.13
C GLU A 171 -2.17 -18.51 6.03
N MET A 172 -2.72 -17.34 6.37
CA MET A 172 -3.08 -16.29 5.40
C MET A 172 -1.84 -15.78 4.66
N LEU A 173 -0.74 -15.49 5.38
CA LEU A 173 0.54 -15.08 4.77
C LEU A 173 1.07 -16.14 3.80
N ARG A 174 1.12 -17.41 4.26
CA ARG A 174 1.57 -18.53 3.44
C ARG A 174 0.72 -18.69 2.18
N TRP A 175 -0.59 -18.75 2.35
CA TRP A 175 -1.52 -18.97 1.25
C TRP A 175 -1.47 -17.87 0.19
N LEU A 176 -1.38 -16.60 0.61
CA LEU A 176 -1.18 -15.48 -0.34
C LEU A 176 0.08 -15.68 -1.16
N ARG A 177 1.21 -15.97 -0.48
CA ARG A 177 2.52 -16.04 -1.13
C ARG A 177 2.65 -17.27 -2.02
N ASP A 178 2.36 -18.45 -1.47
CA ASP A 178 2.67 -19.72 -2.11
C ASP A 178 1.56 -20.16 -3.08
N ASP A 179 0.28 -20.01 -2.70
CA ASP A 179 -0.83 -20.53 -3.50
C ASP A 179 -1.36 -19.47 -4.49
N MET A 180 -1.44 -18.19 -4.07
CA MET A 180 -1.98 -17.12 -4.91
C MET A 180 -0.89 -16.31 -5.63
N GLY A 181 0.37 -16.38 -5.18
CA GLY A 181 1.47 -15.57 -5.66
C GLY A 181 1.24 -14.09 -5.51
N ILE A 182 0.49 -13.71 -4.49
CA ILE A 182 0.27 -12.35 -4.03
C ILE A 182 1.25 -12.05 -2.91
N VAL A 183 1.87 -10.89 -2.91
CA VAL A 183 2.83 -10.49 -1.88
C VAL A 183 2.11 -9.85 -0.71
N PRO A 184 2.07 -10.49 0.49
CA PRO A 184 1.50 -9.88 1.66
C PRO A 184 2.44 -8.84 2.27
N ASN A 185 1.83 -7.79 2.82
CA ASN A 185 2.47 -6.74 3.61
C ASN A 185 1.60 -6.47 4.83
N TYR A 186 2.15 -5.87 5.87
CA TYR A 186 1.35 -5.37 6.98
C TYR A 186 2.14 -4.38 7.84
N THR A 187 1.42 -3.69 8.73
CA THR A 187 2.01 -2.76 9.70
C THR A 187 1.82 -3.29 11.10
N LEU A 188 2.85 -3.20 11.94
CA LEU A 188 2.84 -3.65 13.33
C LEU A 188 3.44 -2.61 14.26
N SER A 189 3.25 -2.81 15.57
CA SER A 189 3.95 -2.06 16.62
C SER A 189 5.18 -2.81 17.20
N GLY A 190 5.16 -4.13 17.07
CA GLY A 190 6.13 -5.03 17.70
C GLY A 190 5.71 -5.56 19.09
N ALA A 191 4.61 -5.04 19.68
CA ALA A 191 4.22 -5.36 21.05
C ALA A 191 3.89 -6.85 21.30
N ASP A 192 3.43 -7.55 20.28
CA ASP A 192 3.05 -8.96 20.34
C ASP A 192 3.78 -9.83 19.30
N LEU A 193 4.93 -9.37 18.79
CA LEU A 193 5.72 -10.10 17.81
C LEU A 193 6.54 -11.22 18.47
N ASN A 194 6.10 -12.46 18.29
CA ASN A 194 6.87 -13.65 18.68
C ASN A 194 7.78 -14.15 17.55
N ASP A 195 8.70 -15.07 17.85
CA ASP A 195 9.67 -15.61 16.89
C ASP A 195 9.02 -16.35 15.73
N ASP A 196 7.94 -17.07 15.98
CA ASP A 196 7.23 -17.86 14.99
C ASP A 196 6.57 -16.96 13.92
N ILE A 197 5.92 -15.87 14.32
CA ILE A 197 5.36 -14.87 13.39
C ILE A 197 6.48 -14.07 12.71
N PHE A 198 7.56 -13.77 13.44
CA PHE A 198 8.71 -13.08 12.88
C PHE A 198 9.33 -13.86 11.70
N GLU A 199 9.60 -15.16 11.87
CA GLU A 199 10.15 -16.00 10.81
C GLU A 199 9.15 -16.20 9.65
N ALA A 200 7.85 -16.37 9.94
CA ALA A 200 6.82 -16.41 8.91
C ALA A 200 6.75 -15.10 8.10
N THR A 201 6.92 -13.97 8.77
CA THR A 201 6.94 -12.64 8.12
C THR A 201 8.13 -12.52 7.16
N LEU A 202 9.33 -12.86 7.60
CA LEU A 202 10.52 -12.85 6.75
C LEU A 202 10.39 -13.79 5.53
N LYS A 203 9.71 -14.90 5.71
CA LYS A 203 9.52 -15.91 4.66
C LYS A 203 8.50 -15.50 3.60
N TYR A 204 7.37 -14.95 4.02
CA TYR A 204 6.21 -14.77 3.14
C TYR A 204 5.94 -13.33 2.73
N CYS A 205 6.25 -12.34 3.59
CA CYS A 205 5.98 -10.95 3.27
C CYS A 205 6.99 -10.35 2.30
N GLY A 206 6.57 -9.32 1.58
CA GLY A 206 7.47 -8.52 0.76
C GLY A 206 8.25 -7.54 1.62
N ARG A 207 7.52 -6.74 2.39
CA ARG A 207 8.03 -5.77 3.37
C ARG A 207 7.02 -5.61 4.48
N VAL A 208 7.46 -5.04 5.60
CA VAL A 208 6.57 -4.61 6.69
C VAL A 208 6.89 -3.18 7.09
N ALA A 209 6.00 -2.58 7.84
CA ALA A 209 6.25 -1.29 8.46
C ALA A 209 6.01 -1.37 9.96
N VAL A 210 6.82 -0.66 10.73
CA VAL A 210 6.60 -0.47 12.16
C VAL A 210 6.07 0.93 12.42
N SER A 211 4.87 1.01 13.02
CA SER A 211 4.35 2.27 13.53
C SER A 211 5.06 2.67 14.80
N VAL A 212 5.62 3.89 14.83
CA VAL A 212 6.33 4.39 16.00
C VAL A 212 5.39 5.18 16.90
N TYR A 213 5.39 4.85 18.18
CA TYR A 213 4.53 5.44 19.20
C TYR A 213 5.34 6.16 20.27
N GLU A 214 4.84 7.34 20.68
CA GLU A 214 5.43 8.16 21.75
C GLU A 214 5.52 7.40 23.09
N THR A 215 4.57 6.50 23.32
CA THR A 215 4.46 5.73 24.57
C THR A 215 5.56 4.68 24.77
N ASP A 216 6.13 4.14 23.69
CA ASP A 216 7.26 3.21 23.72
C ASP A 216 7.98 3.17 22.35
N LYS A 217 8.76 4.20 22.06
CA LYS A 217 9.54 4.25 20.84
C LYS A 217 10.66 3.21 20.76
N ASN A 218 11.20 2.79 21.93
CA ASN A 218 12.28 1.81 21.97
C ASN A 218 11.83 0.43 21.52
N LEU A 219 10.64 -0.01 21.88
CA LEU A 219 10.03 -1.24 21.36
C LEU A 219 9.96 -1.20 19.83
N CYS A 220 9.49 -0.07 19.28
CA CYS A 220 9.36 0.11 17.83
C CYS A 220 10.73 0.09 17.14
N TYR A 221 11.74 0.77 17.69
CA TYR A 221 13.11 0.80 17.15
C TYR A 221 13.78 -0.58 17.19
N ASN A 222 13.63 -1.30 18.30
CA ASN A 222 14.15 -2.67 18.41
C ASN A 222 13.49 -3.61 17.41
N THR A 223 12.20 -3.42 17.12
CA THR A 223 11.48 -4.21 16.11
C THR A 223 12.01 -3.90 14.70
N ILE A 224 12.23 -2.63 14.36
CA ILE A 224 12.85 -2.21 13.09
C ILE A 224 14.24 -2.81 12.92
N LYS A 225 15.08 -2.67 13.97
CA LYS A 225 16.43 -3.24 14.00
C LYS A 225 16.40 -4.74 13.74
N ARG A 226 15.58 -5.47 14.49
CA ARG A 226 15.45 -6.94 14.38
C ARG A 226 15.13 -7.41 12.97
N PHE A 227 14.22 -6.75 12.27
CA PHE A 227 13.88 -7.09 10.87
C PHE A 227 15.04 -6.74 9.92
N ASN A 228 15.60 -5.54 10.03
CA ASN A 228 16.59 -5.05 9.09
C ASN A 228 17.99 -5.67 9.27
N GLU A 229 18.29 -6.24 10.45
CA GLU A 229 19.47 -7.08 10.65
C GLU A 229 19.38 -8.41 9.89
N ARG A 230 18.18 -9.00 9.81
CA ARG A 230 17.93 -10.26 9.09
C ARG A 230 17.79 -10.06 7.58
N SER A 231 17.19 -8.96 7.17
CA SER A 231 16.99 -8.62 5.77
C SER A 231 17.06 -7.10 5.59
N PRO A 232 18.15 -6.56 5.05
CA PRO A 232 18.31 -5.11 4.88
C PRO A 232 17.16 -4.47 4.09
N ASN A 233 16.63 -3.35 4.57
CA ASN A 233 15.48 -2.63 4.00
C ASN A 233 14.14 -3.41 4.00
N PHE A 234 14.01 -4.45 4.80
CA PHE A 234 12.77 -5.22 4.91
C PHE A 234 11.69 -4.45 5.66
N CYS A 235 12.08 -3.66 6.66
CA CYS A 235 11.17 -2.92 7.51
C CYS A 235 11.34 -1.41 7.31
N ASN A 236 10.23 -0.71 7.04
CA ASN A 236 10.14 0.75 7.03
C ASN A 236 9.52 1.26 8.35
N MET A 237 9.73 2.54 8.64
CA MET A 237 9.05 3.23 9.73
C MET A 237 7.76 3.87 9.22
N HIS A 238 6.65 3.71 9.93
CA HIS A 238 5.45 4.53 9.78
C HIS A 238 5.35 5.52 10.93
N LEU A 239 5.16 6.79 10.61
CA LEU A 239 5.05 7.87 11.58
C LEU A 239 3.87 8.78 11.23
N ILE A 240 2.93 8.92 12.15
CA ILE A 240 1.81 9.86 11.98
C ILE A 240 2.37 11.28 11.94
N LEU A 241 1.87 12.10 11.01
CA LEU A 241 2.25 13.50 10.85
C LEU A 241 1.04 14.43 10.91
N SER A 242 1.12 15.41 11.78
CA SER A 242 0.22 16.56 11.90
C SER A 242 0.93 17.67 12.65
N ASP A 243 0.40 18.89 12.62
CA ASP A 243 0.95 20.04 13.38
C ASP A 243 0.97 19.72 14.88
N TYR A 244 -0.04 18.96 15.35
CA TYR A 244 -0.18 18.58 16.77
C TYR A 244 1.00 17.75 17.30
N ASN A 245 1.57 16.85 16.49
CA ASN A 245 2.62 15.95 16.97
C ASN A 245 4.01 16.24 16.38
N LEU A 246 4.21 17.39 15.78
CA LEU A 246 5.50 17.77 15.17
C LEU A 246 6.67 17.68 16.16
N LYS A 247 6.43 17.99 17.45
CA LYS A 247 7.46 17.83 18.49
C LYS A 247 7.96 16.39 18.58
N PHE A 248 7.03 15.41 18.67
CA PHE A 248 7.39 13.99 18.72
C PHE A 248 8.06 13.53 17.41
N VAL A 249 7.59 14.00 16.25
CA VAL A 249 8.24 13.71 14.97
C VAL A 249 9.69 14.19 14.97
N ASN A 250 9.97 15.40 15.47
CA ASN A 250 11.34 15.90 15.58
C ASN A 250 12.19 15.09 16.55
N GLU A 251 11.66 14.63 17.68
CA GLU A 251 12.38 13.72 18.60
C GLU A 251 12.77 12.39 17.90
N VAL A 252 11.88 11.84 17.08
CA VAL A 252 12.20 10.64 16.28
C VAL A 252 13.28 10.93 15.24
N LEU A 253 13.24 12.08 14.58
CA LEU A 253 14.26 12.51 13.62
C LEU A 253 15.62 12.77 14.32
N ASP A 254 15.62 13.30 15.54
CA ASP A 254 16.83 13.44 16.38
C ASP A 254 17.43 12.08 16.72
N ASP A 255 16.59 11.10 17.08
CA ASP A 255 17.03 9.73 17.35
C ASP A 255 17.66 9.07 16.11
N ILE A 256 17.11 9.33 14.93
CA ILE A 256 17.68 8.82 13.65
C ILE A 256 19.02 9.50 13.35
N GLU A 257 19.11 10.83 13.48
CA GLU A 257 20.34 11.59 13.26
C GLU A 257 21.46 11.15 14.20
N ASN A 258 21.11 10.79 15.45
CA ASN A 258 22.04 10.27 16.47
C ASN A 258 22.37 8.76 16.31
N GLY A 259 21.81 8.08 15.32
CA GLY A 259 22.07 6.65 15.09
C GLY A 259 21.32 5.68 16.03
N ASN A 260 20.32 6.15 16.76
CA ASN A 260 19.55 5.34 17.72
C ASN A 260 18.55 4.38 17.04
N VAL A 261 18.32 4.53 15.73
CA VAL A 261 17.39 3.68 14.96
C VAL A 261 18.17 2.88 13.91
N GLU A 262 18.78 1.81 14.39
CA GLU A 262 19.69 0.99 13.58
C GLU A 262 18.98 0.33 12.38
N GLY A 263 19.64 0.36 11.22
CA GLY A 263 19.19 -0.32 10.00
C GLY A 263 18.02 0.34 9.28
N LEU A 264 17.45 1.42 9.80
CA LEU A 264 16.37 2.16 9.14
C LEU A 264 16.88 2.85 7.86
N ARG A 265 16.10 2.77 6.78
CA ARG A 265 16.39 3.45 5.50
C ARG A 265 15.30 4.40 5.06
N ASN A 266 14.04 4.13 5.42
CA ASN A 266 12.91 4.90 4.92
C ASN A 266 11.86 5.13 6.01
N ILE A 267 11.26 6.32 5.97
CA ILE A 267 10.11 6.71 6.77
C ILE A 267 8.94 6.96 5.82
N VAL A 268 7.75 6.48 6.18
CA VAL A 268 6.49 6.88 5.54
C VAL A 268 5.69 7.70 6.54
N PHE A 269 5.46 8.95 6.21
CA PHE A 269 4.61 9.84 6.99
C PHE A 269 3.15 9.62 6.63
N LEU A 270 2.34 9.33 7.63
CA LEU A 270 0.91 9.08 7.49
C LEU A 270 0.13 10.29 7.99
N ARG A 271 -0.70 10.89 7.14
CA ARG A 271 -1.55 12.00 7.53
C ARG A 271 -2.54 11.58 8.63
N CYS A 272 -2.62 12.38 9.71
CA CYS A 272 -3.63 12.17 10.76
C CYS A 272 -5.05 12.26 10.16
N LYS A 273 -5.87 11.22 10.40
CA LYS A 273 -7.25 11.14 9.90
C LYS A 273 -8.21 11.51 11.03
N PRO A 274 -9.02 12.60 10.92
CA PRO A 274 -9.84 13.14 12.00
C PRO A 274 -11.14 12.35 12.22
N VAL A 275 -11.02 11.04 12.40
CA VAL A 275 -12.15 10.12 12.71
C VAL A 275 -11.73 9.13 13.79
N GLY A 276 -12.67 8.37 14.34
CA GLY A 276 -12.42 7.48 15.46
C GLY A 276 -11.90 8.24 16.69
N ARG A 277 -10.86 7.75 17.38
CA ARG A 277 -10.25 8.48 18.51
C ARG A 277 -9.54 9.77 18.10
N ALA A 278 -9.11 9.85 16.85
CA ALA A 278 -8.47 11.06 16.34
C ALA A 278 -9.45 12.20 16.03
N SER A 279 -10.77 11.99 16.12
CA SER A 279 -11.78 13.03 15.84
C SER A 279 -11.69 14.25 16.77
N VAL A 280 -11.09 14.08 17.96
CA VAL A 280 -10.88 15.16 18.93
C VAL A 280 -9.50 15.81 18.83
N LEU A 281 -8.66 15.37 17.90
CA LEU A 281 -7.31 15.90 17.69
C LEU A 281 -7.29 16.93 16.56
N PRO A 282 -6.44 17.97 16.65
CA PRO A 282 -6.22 18.88 15.54
C PRO A 282 -5.35 18.20 14.47
N CYS A 283 -5.98 17.39 13.61
CA CYS A 283 -5.31 16.64 12.54
C CYS A 283 -4.97 17.53 11.32
N THR A 284 -4.58 18.78 11.55
CA THR A 284 -4.07 19.69 10.51
C THR A 284 -2.65 19.33 10.12
N LEU A 285 -2.30 19.63 8.89
CA LEU A 285 -0.94 19.47 8.35
C LEU A 285 -0.64 20.74 7.52
N SER A 286 0.11 21.65 8.11
CA SER A 286 0.48 22.93 7.51
C SER A 286 1.66 22.79 6.53
N PRO A 287 1.80 23.72 5.57
CA PRO A 287 2.99 23.80 4.72
C PRO A 287 4.29 23.95 5.52
N GLU A 288 4.24 24.65 6.66
CA GLU A 288 5.38 24.86 7.56
C GLU A 288 5.84 23.54 8.20
N THR A 289 4.90 22.69 8.63
CA THR A 289 5.20 21.35 9.16
C THR A 289 5.81 20.46 8.07
N LEU A 290 5.27 20.50 6.85
CA LEU A 290 5.84 19.78 5.72
C LEU A 290 7.27 20.25 5.42
N ASP A 291 7.50 21.57 5.39
CA ASP A 291 8.83 22.14 5.14
C ASP A 291 9.84 21.71 6.20
N ALA A 292 9.46 21.79 7.48
CA ALA A 292 10.32 21.37 8.59
C ALA A 292 10.75 19.89 8.46
N VAL A 293 9.79 19.01 8.21
CA VAL A 293 10.05 17.54 8.12
C VAL A 293 10.86 17.20 6.88
N ILE A 294 10.50 17.72 5.71
CA ILE A 294 11.20 17.46 4.44
C ILE A 294 12.66 17.96 4.53
N THR A 295 12.85 19.16 5.06
CA THR A 295 14.19 19.75 5.25
C THR A 295 15.04 18.89 6.19
N ARG A 296 14.47 18.45 7.33
CA ARG A 296 15.18 17.58 8.30
C ARG A 296 15.54 16.23 7.67
N CYS A 297 14.60 15.54 7.04
CA CYS A 297 14.86 14.23 6.39
C CYS A 297 15.96 14.35 5.33
N THR A 298 15.92 15.42 4.52
CA THR A 298 16.94 15.69 3.50
C THR A 298 18.32 15.94 4.13
N LYS A 299 18.40 16.70 5.22
CA LYS A 299 19.64 16.99 5.96
C LYS A 299 20.24 15.70 6.56
N ILE A 300 19.41 14.86 7.16
CA ILE A 300 19.83 13.58 7.78
C ILE A 300 20.23 12.56 6.70
N GLY A 301 19.69 12.68 5.48
CA GLY A 301 19.91 11.73 4.38
C GLY A 301 19.09 10.46 4.51
N ILE A 302 17.96 10.50 5.26
CA ILE A 302 17.01 9.39 5.37
C ILE A 302 16.01 9.45 4.21
N GLY A 303 15.66 8.29 3.63
CA GLY A 303 14.58 8.19 2.65
C GLY A 303 13.23 8.49 3.30
N TYR A 304 12.37 9.25 2.63
CA TYR A 304 11.05 9.57 3.14
C TYR A 304 9.99 9.56 2.05
N GLY A 305 8.75 9.30 2.45
CA GLY A 305 7.56 9.38 1.61
C GLY A 305 6.35 9.78 2.42
N PHE A 306 5.26 10.07 1.74
CA PHE A 306 3.97 10.43 2.34
C PHE A 306 2.89 9.48 1.83
N ASP A 307 1.87 9.22 2.65
CA ASP A 307 0.70 8.49 2.19
C ASP A 307 -0.08 9.30 1.13
N SER A 308 -0.84 8.61 0.28
CA SER A 308 -1.64 9.22 -0.78
C SER A 308 -2.69 10.22 -0.26
N CYS A 309 -3.05 10.13 1.03
CA CYS A 309 -3.92 11.12 1.68
C CYS A 309 -3.27 12.51 1.80
N SER A 310 -1.95 12.59 1.73
CA SER A 310 -1.15 13.84 1.78
C SER A 310 -0.84 14.41 0.40
N CYS A 311 -1.15 13.70 -0.68
CA CYS A 311 -0.69 14.00 -2.05
C CYS A 311 -0.90 15.48 -2.42
N GLY A 312 -2.13 16.00 -2.32
CA GLY A 312 -2.42 17.38 -2.69
C GLY A 312 -1.57 18.42 -1.92
N LEU A 313 -1.41 18.20 -0.60
CA LEU A 313 -0.59 19.10 0.24
C LEU A 313 0.89 19.06 -0.17
N VAL A 314 1.41 17.87 -0.48
CA VAL A 314 2.81 17.70 -0.90
C VAL A 314 3.04 18.28 -2.30
N GLN A 315 2.10 18.13 -3.22
CA GLN A 315 2.14 18.77 -4.54
C GLN A 315 2.18 20.28 -4.44
N ASP A 316 1.29 20.87 -3.62
CA ASP A 316 1.22 22.32 -3.42
C ASP A 316 2.50 22.84 -2.75
N TYR A 317 3.05 22.08 -1.81
CA TYR A 317 4.35 22.38 -1.21
C TYR A 317 5.46 22.44 -2.27
N PHE A 318 5.61 21.44 -3.14
CA PHE A 318 6.66 21.45 -4.17
C PHE A 318 6.47 22.60 -5.18
N LYS A 319 5.22 22.86 -5.59
CA LYS A 319 4.91 24.03 -6.44
C LYS A 319 5.35 25.35 -5.79
N SER A 320 5.03 25.53 -4.49
CA SER A 320 5.39 26.76 -3.73
C SER A 320 6.89 26.94 -3.56
N LYS A 321 7.65 25.83 -3.55
CA LYS A 321 9.13 25.85 -3.48
C LYS A 321 9.80 25.99 -4.85
N GLY A 322 9.04 26.21 -5.93
CA GLY A 322 9.58 26.32 -7.28
C GLY A 322 10.15 25.01 -7.83
N LYS A 323 9.62 23.86 -7.37
CA LYS A 323 10.04 22.51 -7.78
C LYS A 323 8.89 21.73 -8.41
N PRO A 324 8.18 22.27 -9.43
CA PRO A 324 7.01 21.59 -10.01
C PRO A 324 7.34 20.25 -10.67
N GLU A 325 8.61 20.03 -11.06
CA GLU A 325 9.08 18.76 -11.61
C GLU A 325 8.98 17.59 -10.61
N LEU A 326 8.92 17.85 -9.30
CA LEU A 326 8.76 16.85 -8.27
C LEU A 326 7.30 16.40 -8.06
N VAL A 327 6.34 17.16 -8.60
CA VAL A 327 4.90 16.83 -8.48
C VAL A 327 4.58 15.49 -9.12
N LYS A 328 5.27 15.10 -10.19
CA LYS A 328 5.10 13.80 -10.86
C LYS A 328 5.44 12.59 -9.98
N TYR A 329 6.16 12.78 -8.88
CA TYR A 329 6.47 11.71 -7.91
C TYR A 329 5.49 11.67 -6.73
N CYS A 330 4.47 12.51 -6.73
CA CYS A 330 3.41 12.52 -5.71
C CYS A 330 2.26 11.64 -6.21
N GLU A 331 2.17 10.42 -5.72
CA GLU A 331 1.10 9.49 -6.07
C GLU A 331 -0.27 10.05 -5.64
N PRO A 332 -1.23 10.18 -6.57
CA PRO A 332 -2.58 10.61 -6.24
C PRO A 332 -3.33 9.58 -5.41
N CYS A 333 -4.56 9.90 -4.99
CA CYS A 333 -5.39 8.92 -4.28
C CYS A 333 -5.71 7.73 -5.19
N GLU A 334 -5.25 6.55 -4.82
CA GLU A 334 -5.35 5.30 -5.58
C GLU A 334 -6.68 4.57 -5.40
N SER A 335 -7.50 5.03 -4.46
CA SER A 335 -8.73 4.36 -4.03
C SER A 335 -9.70 4.13 -5.20
N SER A 336 -10.15 2.89 -5.38
CA SER A 336 -10.98 2.42 -6.50
C SER A 336 -10.44 2.72 -7.90
N ARG A 337 -9.14 2.98 -8.00
CA ARG A 337 -8.38 3.13 -9.25
C ARG A 337 -7.44 1.95 -9.46
N ILE A 338 -6.55 1.74 -8.51
CA ILE A 338 -5.57 0.65 -8.47
C ILE A 338 -5.50 0.00 -7.08
N SER A 339 -6.23 0.55 -6.11
CA SER A 339 -6.36 -0.01 -4.77
C SER A 339 -7.82 -0.02 -4.30
N GLY A 340 -8.09 -0.78 -3.25
CA GLY A 340 -9.37 -0.83 -2.56
C GLY A 340 -9.19 -1.32 -1.14
N TYR A 341 -10.26 -1.27 -0.33
CA TYR A 341 -10.22 -1.74 1.05
C TYR A 341 -11.43 -2.63 1.36
N ILE A 342 -11.18 -3.72 2.07
CA ILE A 342 -12.22 -4.60 2.60
C ILE A 342 -12.00 -4.74 4.11
N ASN A 343 -13.07 -4.53 4.89
CA ASN A 343 -13.02 -4.68 6.33
C ASN A 343 -13.17 -6.14 6.79
N THR A 344 -13.02 -6.37 8.08
CA THR A 344 -13.11 -7.70 8.73
C THR A 344 -14.44 -8.43 8.47
N PHE A 345 -15.49 -7.71 8.09
CA PHE A 345 -16.82 -8.26 7.79
C PHE A 345 -17.05 -8.54 6.29
N GLY A 346 -16.01 -8.43 5.46
CA GLY A 346 -16.09 -8.60 4.02
C GLY A 346 -16.77 -7.45 3.27
N GLN A 347 -16.91 -6.30 3.90
CA GLN A 347 -17.51 -5.11 3.29
C GLN A 347 -16.41 -4.29 2.60
N TYR A 348 -16.61 -4.01 1.32
CA TYR A 348 -15.72 -3.15 0.53
C TYR A 348 -16.05 -1.67 0.74
N PHE A 349 -15.00 -0.88 0.86
CA PHE A 349 -15.01 0.58 0.76
C PHE A 349 -13.88 1.04 -0.17
N HIS A 350 -13.96 2.26 -0.67
CA HIS A 350 -12.92 2.79 -1.56
C HIS A 350 -11.54 2.84 -0.89
N CYS A 351 -11.48 3.17 0.40
CA CYS A 351 -10.28 3.03 1.25
C CYS A 351 -10.70 2.84 2.71
N SER A 352 -9.76 2.49 3.58
CA SER A 352 -10.01 2.32 5.02
C SER A 352 -10.52 3.58 5.73
N PHE A 353 -10.27 4.76 5.17
CA PHE A 353 -10.79 6.02 5.69
C PHE A 353 -12.26 6.24 5.31
N CYS A 354 -12.68 5.82 4.10
CA CYS A 354 -14.07 5.93 3.64
C CYS A 354 -15.08 5.17 4.51
N GLU A 355 -14.66 4.12 5.21
CA GLU A 355 -15.52 3.38 6.15
C GLU A 355 -16.10 4.27 7.26
N HIS A 356 -15.39 5.33 7.62
CA HIS A 356 -15.76 6.26 8.70
C HIS A 356 -16.31 7.61 8.19
N VAL A 357 -16.47 7.75 6.87
CA VAL A 357 -16.98 8.98 6.26
C VAL A 357 -18.37 8.73 5.73
N PRO A 358 -19.38 9.56 6.07
CA PRO A 358 -20.74 9.39 5.59
C PRO A 358 -20.82 9.48 4.07
N ASN A 359 -21.89 8.90 3.50
CA ASN A 359 -22.22 8.91 2.06
C ASN A 359 -21.45 7.93 1.16
N PHE A 360 -20.62 7.06 1.69
CA PHE A 360 -20.05 5.94 0.91
C PHE A 360 -20.83 4.65 1.17
N LYS A 361 -21.29 4.01 0.11
CA LYS A 361 -21.90 2.68 0.19
C LYS A 361 -20.84 1.62 0.37
N SER A 362 -21.10 0.64 1.22
CA SER A 362 -20.34 -0.59 1.29
C SER A 362 -20.94 -1.67 0.39
N TYR A 363 -20.11 -2.58 -0.07
CA TYR A 363 -20.48 -3.75 -0.86
C TYR A 363 -19.97 -5.00 -0.16
N ASN A 364 -20.79 -6.04 -0.05
CA ASN A 364 -20.39 -7.23 0.69
C ASN A 364 -19.81 -8.31 -0.24
N PHE A 365 -18.54 -8.56 -0.10
CA PHE A 365 -17.79 -9.58 -0.87
C PHE A 365 -18.09 -11.02 -0.44
N LEU A 366 -18.80 -11.22 0.67
CA LEU A 366 -19.18 -12.56 1.14
C LEU A 366 -20.50 -13.04 0.55
N THR A 367 -21.27 -12.19 -0.12
CA THR A 367 -22.49 -12.61 -0.82
C THR A 367 -22.16 -13.49 -2.04
N ASN A 368 -23.10 -14.38 -2.41
CA ASN A 368 -22.86 -15.32 -3.52
C ASN A 368 -23.10 -14.68 -4.90
N GLU A 369 -23.96 -13.67 -4.99
CA GLU A 369 -24.39 -13.00 -6.24
C GLU A 369 -23.55 -11.75 -6.56
N PHE A 370 -22.29 -11.71 -6.14
CA PHE A 370 -21.43 -10.57 -6.35
C PHE A 370 -20.68 -10.67 -7.68
N ASP A 371 -21.01 -9.79 -8.62
CA ASP A 371 -20.25 -9.58 -9.85
C ASP A 371 -19.16 -8.54 -9.61
N PHE A 372 -17.92 -9.01 -9.52
CA PHE A 372 -16.77 -8.15 -9.26
C PHE A 372 -16.55 -7.16 -10.39
N GLN A 373 -16.64 -7.58 -11.65
CA GLN A 373 -16.29 -6.73 -12.79
C GLN A 373 -17.28 -5.58 -12.92
N LYS A 374 -18.57 -5.88 -12.86
CA LYS A 374 -19.61 -4.85 -12.85
C LYS A 374 -19.42 -3.87 -11.69
N PHE A 375 -19.20 -4.38 -10.50
CA PHE A 375 -18.94 -3.55 -9.31
C PHE A 375 -17.72 -2.63 -9.52
N TRP A 376 -16.60 -3.18 -9.99
CA TRP A 376 -15.36 -2.42 -10.14
C TRP A 376 -15.47 -1.36 -11.23
N VAL A 377 -16.01 -1.69 -12.39
CA VAL A 377 -16.11 -0.78 -13.52
C VAL A 377 -17.22 0.25 -13.32
N GLU A 378 -18.44 -0.19 -13.00
CA GLU A 378 -19.62 0.69 -12.98
C GLU A 378 -19.86 1.34 -11.62
N ASP A 379 -19.94 0.55 -10.53
CA ASP A 379 -20.33 1.08 -9.22
C ASP A 379 -19.26 1.97 -8.60
N CYS A 380 -17.97 1.65 -8.81
CA CYS A 380 -16.86 2.47 -8.33
C CYS A 380 -16.61 3.72 -9.19
N GLU A 381 -17.21 3.85 -10.37
CA GLU A 381 -17.02 4.98 -11.28
C GLU A 381 -17.35 6.33 -10.62
N LYS A 382 -18.44 6.36 -9.84
CA LYS A 382 -18.86 7.58 -9.13
C LYS A 382 -17.77 8.12 -8.20
N TYR A 383 -17.02 7.22 -7.54
CA TYR A 383 -15.91 7.63 -6.68
C TYR A 383 -14.72 8.10 -7.53
N ARG A 384 -14.39 7.41 -8.63
CA ARG A 384 -13.32 7.80 -9.54
C ARG A 384 -13.53 9.16 -10.21
N LYS A 385 -14.80 9.59 -10.37
CA LYS A 385 -15.15 10.92 -10.87
C LYS A 385 -14.93 12.05 -9.85
N LEU A 386 -14.70 11.73 -8.58
CA LEU A 386 -14.30 12.74 -7.60
C LEU A 386 -12.86 13.21 -7.92
N ASP A 387 -12.54 14.43 -7.50
CA ASP A 387 -11.17 14.95 -7.62
C ASP A 387 -10.24 14.20 -6.67
N THR A 388 -9.71 13.07 -7.14
CA THR A 388 -8.76 12.23 -6.40
C THR A 388 -7.30 12.54 -6.74
N MET A 389 -7.08 13.32 -7.81
CA MET A 389 -5.73 13.64 -8.30
C MET A 389 -5.04 14.70 -7.44
N ASN A 390 -5.80 15.67 -6.93
CA ASN A 390 -5.26 16.79 -6.15
C ASN A 390 -5.63 16.74 -4.68
N ASN A 391 -6.66 15.98 -4.30
CA ASN A 391 -7.19 15.98 -2.93
C ASN A 391 -7.67 14.58 -2.52
N CYS A 392 -7.64 14.31 -1.22
CA CYS A 392 -8.33 13.16 -0.66
C CYS A 392 -9.84 13.48 -0.53
N PRO A 393 -10.74 12.76 -1.22
CA PRO A 393 -12.19 13.02 -1.15
C PRO A 393 -12.76 12.94 0.27
N CYS A 394 -12.23 12.05 1.12
CA CYS A 394 -12.68 11.88 2.49
C CYS A 394 -12.41 13.13 3.35
N PHE A 395 -11.21 13.73 3.26
CA PHE A 395 -10.91 14.98 3.96
C PHE A 395 -11.85 16.10 3.50
N LYS A 396 -12.04 16.25 2.19
CA LYS A 396 -12.90 17.29 1.61
C LYS A 396 -14.36 17.16 2.09
N ILE A 397 -14.88 15.94 2.21
CA ILE A 397 -16.24 15.71 2.71
C ILE A 397 -16.34 16.09 4.20
N LEU A 398 -15.38 15.71 5.02
CA LEU A 398 -15.38 16.05 6.44
C LEU A 398 -15.24 17.56 6.68
N GLU A 399 -14.39 18.25 5.92
CA GLU A 399 -14.25 19.72 5.97
C GLU A 399 -15.55 20.44 5.61
N ASN A 400 -16.26 19.95 4.58
CA ASN A 400 -17.53 20.55 4.17
C ASN A 400 -18.66 20.31 5.19
N ASN A 401 -18.65 19.17 5.89
CA ASN A 401 -19.65 18.90 6.93
C ASN A 401 -19.40 19.78 8.17
N SER A 402 -18.16 19.94 8.61
CA SER A 402 -17.81 20.80 9.74
C SER A 402 -18.15 22.28 9.53
N ARG A 403 -18.20 22.75 8.27
CA ARG A 403 -18.61 24.12 7.93
C ARG A 403 -20.14 24.32 7.92
N LYS A 404 -20.94 23.26 7.87
CA LYS A 404 -22.41 23.33 7.92
C LYS A 404 -22.96 23.33 9.33
N ASP A 405 -22.17 22.84 10.28
CA ASP A 405 -22.55 22.74 11.69
C ASP A 405 -22.08 23.99 12.50
N ASN A 406 -21.38 24.94 11.87
CA ASN A 406 -21.04 26.26 12.37
C ASN A 406 -21.80 27.37 11.61
#